data_76fd97a25be0f708f559afc19b54daf4
#
_entry.id   76fd97a25be0f708f559afc19b54daf4
#
_cell.length_a   1.000
_cell.length_b   1.000
_cell.length_c   1.000
_cell.angle_alpha   90.00
_cell.angle_beta   90.00
_cell.angle_gamma   90.00
#
_symmetry.space_group_name_H-M   'P 1'
#
loop_
_entity.id
_entity.type
_entity.pdbx_description
1 polymer ?
#
loop_
_entity_poly.entity_id
_entity_poly.type
_entity_poly.pdbx_seq_one_letter_code
_entity_poly.pdbx_strand_id
1 'polypeptide(L)'
;MPIRKTDKGWYWGSKGPFATKQKAAQVGAAAHAAGFKEEIMDKDHVSDFVLTMLHSVTNAHIMHFQTRSYARHVALQAYYEGIGDIVDDFVEAYQGRYDVITYFNPSFNMAQDPLTYFKGLLSYIDECRKELPQDSELQNIVDEMTQLIDSTLYKLEFLS
;
A
#
# COMPACT_ATOMS: atom_id res chain seq x y z
N MET A 1 8.13 9.89 15.97
CA MET A 1 6.85 10.64 16.06
C MET A 1 7.10 12.09 16.39
N PRO A 2 6.48 13.06 15.68
CA PRO A 2 6.65 14.47 15.98
C PRO A 2 5.95 14.85 17.29
N ILE A 3 6.56 15.82 17.99
CA ILE A 3 5.95 16.46 19.15
C ILE A 3 5.01 17.54 18.64
N ARG A 4 3.75 17.51 19.06
CA ARG A 4 2.72 18.50 18.70
C ARG A 4 2.16 19.20 19.93
N LYS A 5 1.75 20.46 19.75
CA LYS A 5 1.05 21.25 20.76
C LYS A 5 -0.42 21.35 20.41
N THR A 6 -1.29 21.17 21.40
CA THR A 6 -2.74 21.41 21.29
C THR A 6 -3.18 22.32 22.43
N ASP A 7 -4.44 22.75 22.43
CA ASP A 7 -5.03 23.55 23.52
C ASP A 7 -4.99 22.83 24.87
N LYS A 8 -4.89 21.47 24.86
CA LYS A 8 -4.84 20.64 26.07
C LYS A 8 -3.42 20.39 26.57
N GLY A 9 -2.37 20.74 25.80
CA GLY A 9 -0.97 20.53 26.16
C GLY A 9 -0.12 19.95 25.04
N TRP A 10 1.02 19.37 25.41
CA TRP A 10 1.98 18.78 24.48
C TRP A 10 1.75 17.27 24.34
N TYR A 11 1.93 16.74 23.15
CA TYR A 11 1.78 15.32 22.83
C TYR A 11 3.03 14.78 22.12
N TRP A 12 3.34 13.53 22.38
CA TRP A 12 4.23 12.70 21.58
C TRP A 12 3.41 11.54 21.00
N GLY A 13 3.16 11.56 19.70
CA GLY A 13 2.20 10.64 19.07
C GLY A 13 0.80 10.76 19.67
N SER A 14 0.24 9.65 20.14
CA SER A 14 -1.06 9.58 20.85
C SER A 14 -0.93 9.80 22.36
N LYS A 15 0.29 9.83 22.91
CA LYS A 15 0.52 10.00 24.36
C LYS A 15 0.52 11.48 24.77
N GLY A 16 -0.23 11.82 25.80
CA GLY A 16 -0.39 13.17 26.34
C GLY A 16 -1.82 13.34 26.89
N PRO A 17 -2.19 14.55 27.33
CA PRO A 17 -1.39 15.79 27.28
C PRO A 17 -0.28 15.88 28.33
N PHE A 18 0.87 16.43 27.95
CA PHE A 18 1.96 16.74 28.86
C PHE A 18 2.03 18.26 29.09
N ALA A 19 2.38 18.67 30.30
CA ALA A 19 2.42 20.08 30.69
C ALA A 19 3.50 20.87 29.90
N THR A 20 4.60 20.22 29.50
CA THR A 20 5.71 20.87 28.78
C THR A 20 6.17 20.06 27.58
N LYS A 21 6.75 20.77 26.57
CA LYS A 21 7.40 20.16 25.42
C LYS A 21 8.53 19.21 25.83
N GLN A 22 9.27 19.59 26.88
CA GLN A 22 10.41 18.82 27.40
C GLN A 22 9.96 17.46 27.95
N LYS A 23 8.82 17.41 28.63
CA LYS A 23 8.25 16.16 29.15
C LYS A 23 7.73 15.24 28.05
N ALA A 24 7.12 15.80 27.01
CA ALA A 24 6.77 15.04 25.82
C ALA A 24 8.01 14.46 25.11
N ALA A 25 9.10 15.24 25.04
CA ALA A 25 10.37 14.80 24.46
C ALA A 25 11.04 13.69 25.30
N GLN A 26 11.00 13.78 26.61
CA GLN A 26 11.54 12.75 27.51
C GLN A 26 10.79 11.43 27.37
N VAL A 27 9.48 11.47 27.24
CA VAL A 27 8.65 10.27 27.02
C VAL A 27 8.98 9.66 25.64
N GLY A 28 9.16 10.47 24.62
CA GLY A 28 9.61 10.02 23.30
C GLY A 28 10.98 9.36 23.33
N ALA A 29 11.96 10.00 24.00
CA ALA A 29 13.31 9.45 24.15
C ALA A 29 13.33 8.14 24.96
N ALA A 30 12.54 8.04 26.04
CA ALA A 30 12.41 6.82 26.82
C ALA A 30 11.74 5.68 26.03
N ALA A 31 10.74 6.00 25.22
CA ALA A 31 10.08 5.03 24.34
C ALA A 31 11.06 4.49 23.27
N HIS A 32 11.85 5.35 22.63
CA HIS A 32 12.90 4.93 21.69
C HIS A 32 13.99 4.07 22.38
N ALA A 33 14.42 4.45 23.59
CA ALA A 33 15.38 3.67 24.37
C ALA A 33 14.84 2.30 24.80
N ALA A 34 13.52 2.18 24.99
CA ALA A 34 12.84 0.92 25.32
C ALA A 34 12.53 0.05 24.07
N GLY A 35 13.07 0.39 22.90
CA GLY A 35 12.85 -0.37 21.67
C GLY A 35 11.46 -0.13 21.04
N PHE A 36 10.79 0.95 21.42
CA PHE A 36 9.58 1.39 20.74
C PHE A 36 9.98 1.92 19.34
N LYS A 37 10.13 0.99 18.41
CA LYS A 37 10.33 1.31 16.99
C LYS A 37 9.09 2.04 16.48
N GLU A 38 9.27 2.87 15.45
CA GLU A 38 8.20 3.56 14.73
C GLU A 38 7.31 2.57 13.95
N GLU A 39 6.64 1.65 14.66
CA GLU A 39 5.69 0.71 14.05
C GLU A 39 4.50 1.40 13.36
N ILE A 40 4.26 2.70 13.65
CA ILE A 40 3.12 3.44 13.10
C ILE A 40 3.40 3.97 11.70
N MET A 41 4.67 4.25 11.31
CA MET A 41 5.00 4.70 9.96
C MET A 41 5.02 3.53 8.97
N ASP A 42 5.52 2.37 9.36
CA ASP A 42 5.49 1.14 8.55
C ASP A 42 4.05 0.67 8.25
N LYS A 43 3.14 0.79 9.21
CA LYS A 43 1.74 0.38 9.02
C LYS A 43 0.98 1.26 8.02
N ASP A 44 1.25 2.55 7.97
CA ASP A 44 0.62 3.46 7.01
C ASP A 44 1.06 3.13 5.57
N HIS A 45 2.35 2.88 5.32
CA HIS A 45 2.86 2.51 4.00
C HIS A 45 2.33 1.16 3.52
N VAL A 46 2.26 0.15 4.38
CA VAL A 46 1.72 -1.17 4.03
C VAL A 46 0.22 -1.09 3.77
N SER A 47 -0.54 -0.38 4.59
CA SER A 47 -1.98 -0.23 4.38
C SER A 47 -2.30 0.53 3.09
N ASP A 48 -1.54 1.58 2.78
CA ASP A 48 -1.69 2.34 1.53
C ASP A 48 -1.31 1.50 0.31
N PHE A 49 -0.25 0.68 0.41
CA PHE A 49 0.14 -0.27 -0.63
C PHE A 49 -0.96 -1.29 -0.89
N VAL A 50 -1.42 -1.99 0.13
CA VAL A 50 -2.48 -2.99 0.04
C VAL A 50 -3.76 -2.38 -0.52
N LEU A 51 -4.16 -1.20 -0.05
CA LEU A 51 -5.34 -0.50 -0.54
C LEU A 51 -5.22 -0.13 -2.02
N THR A 52 -4.04 0.35 -2.45
CA THR A 52 -3.78 0.68 -3.86
C THR A 52 -3.91 -0.57 -4.74
N MET A 53 -3.38 -1.70 -4.28
CA MET A 53 -3.47 -2.96 -5.01
C MET A 53 -4.93 -3.49 -5.06
N LEU A 54 -5.70 -3.39 -3.97
CA LEU A 54 -7.14 -3.71 -3.96
C LEU A 54 -7.94 -2.79 -4.88
N HIS A 55 -7.63 -1.49 -4.91
CA HIS A 55 -8.25 -0.55 -5.85
C HIS A 55 -7.90 -0.88 -7.30
N SER A 56 -6.74 -1.49 -7.56
CA SER A 56 -6.36 -1.92 -8.92
C SER A 56 -7.28 -3.03 -9.45
N VAL A 57 -7.76 -3.93 -8.59
CA VAL A 57 -8.80 -4.92 -8.94
C VAL A 57 -10.06 -4.22 -9.46
N THR A 58 -10.57 -3.26 -8.69
CA THR A 58 -11.78 -2.51 -9.03
C THR A 58 -11.60 -1.68 -10.31
N ASN A 59 -10.46 -0.98 -10.43
CA ASN A 59 -10.15 -0.18 -11.62
C ASN A 59 -10.05 -1.05 -12.88
N ALA A 60 -9.34 -2.17 -12.82
CA ALA A 60 -9.21 -3.10 -13.94
C ALA A 60 -10.59 -3.67 -14.34
N HIS A 61 -11.43 -4.01 -13.38
CA HIS A 61 -12.75 -4.55 -13.64
C HIS A 61 -13.67 -3.50 -14.28
N ILE A 62 -13.64 -2.24 -13.84
CA ILE A 62 -14.38 -1.14 -14.49
C ILE A 62 -13.89 -0.93 -15.92
N MET A 63 -12.58 -0.85 -16.14
CA MET A 63 -11.99 -0.68 -17.47
C MET A 63 -12.29 -1.87 -18.40
N HIS A 64 -12.39 -3.10 -17.87
CA HIS A 64 -12.84 -4.28 -18.56
C HIS A 64 -14.27 -4.13 -19.12
N PHE A 65 -15.19 -3.55 -18.36
CA PHE A 65 -16.55 -3.27 -18.85
C PHE A 65 -16.60 -2.14 -19.88
N GLN A 66 -15.66 -1.20 -19.83
CA GLN A 66 -15.66 -0.02 -20.70
C GLN A 66 -14.98 -0.24 -22.06
N THR A 67 -14.16 -1.29 -22.18
CA THR A 67 -13.42 -1.54 -23.44
C THR A 67 -14.32 -2.15 -24.53
N ARG A 68 -14.02 -1.80 -25.79
CA ARG A 68 -14.61 -2.45 -26.98
C ARG A 68 -13.62 -3.38 -27.68
N SER A 69 -12.38 -3.44 -27.23
CA SER A 69 -11.36 -4.37 -27.72
C SER A 69 -11.47 -5.69 -26.96
N TYR A 70 -11.67 -6.79 -27.66
CA TYR A 70 -11.67 -8.12 -27.06
C TYR A 70 -10.33 -8.46 -26.39
N ALA A 71 -9.22 -8.08 -27.00
CA ALA A 71 -7.89 -8.33 -26.45
C ALA A 71 -7.68 -7.57 -25.12
N ARG A 72 -8.10 -6.29 -25.03
CA ARG A 72 -8.08 -5.53 -23.77
C ARG A 72 -9.01 -6.13 -22.73
N HIS A 73 -10.19 -6.54 -23.14
CA HIS A 73 -11.18 -7.20 -22.27
C HIS A 73 -10.57 -8.42 -21.57
N VAL A 74 -9.96 -9.34 -22.34
CA VAL A 74 -9.33 -10.55 -21.81
C VAL A 74 -8.08 -10.24 -20.96
N ALA A 75 -7.28 -9.24 -21.37
CA ALA A 75 -6.08 -8.85 -20.62
C ALA A 75 -6.43 -8.28 -19.24
N LEU A 76 -7.45 -7.40 -19.18
CA LEU A 76 -7.93 -6.81 -17.92
C LEU A 76 -8.61 -7.86 -17.03
N GLN A 77 -9.35 -8.81 -17.64
CA GLN A 77 -9.93 -9.92 -16.91
C GLN A 77 -8.87 -10.76 -16.22
N ALA A 78 -7.86 -11.21 -16.95
CA ALA A 78 -6.79 -12.01 -16.37
C ALA A 78 -6.05 -11.29 -15.22
N TYR A 79 -5.95 -9.95 -15.30
CA TYR A 79 -5.36 -9.17 -14.23
C TYR A 79 -6.21 -9.15 -12.97
N TYR A 80 -7.48 -8.71 -13.05
CA TYR A 80 -8.30 -8.56 -11.84
C TYR A 80 -8.66 -9.91 -11.20
N GLU A 81 -8.70 -11.00 -11.97
CA GLU A 81 -8.88 -12.35 -11.44
C GLU A 81 -7.63 -12.87 -10.72
N GLY A 82 -6.42 -12.47 -11.13
CA GLY A 82 -5.18 -12.96 -10.55
C GLY A 82 -4.62 -12.09 -9.42
N ILE A 83 -4.76 -10.76 -9.51
CA ILE A 83 -4.11 -9.87 -8.53
C ILE A 83 -4.71 -9.97 -7.14
N GLY A 84 -6.00 -10.30 -7.01
CA GLY A 84 -6.69 -10.42 -5.73
C GLY A 84 -6.03 -11.45 -4.83
N ASP A 85 -5.78 -12.65 -5.33
CA ASP A 85 -5.16 -13.75 -4.60
C ASP A 85 -3.72 -13.38 -4.15
N ILE A 86 -2.95 -12.72 -5.03
CA ILE A 86 -1.57 -12.28 -4.70
C ILE A 86 -1.58 -11.21 -3.59
N VAL A 87 -2.57 -10.32 -3.59
CA VAL A 87 -2.73 -9.32 -2.52
C VAL A 87 -3.10 -9.97 -1.20
N ASP A 88 -3.99 -10.98 -1.22
CA ASP A 88 -4.36 -11.74 -0.03
C ASP A 88 -3.14 -12.49 0.54
N ASP A 89 -2.35 -13.15 -0.31
CA ASP A 89 -1.10 -13.82 0.09
C ASP A 89 -0.12 -12.85 0.76
N PHE A 90 0.02 -11.63 0.21
CA PHE A 90 0.86 -10.59 0.82
C PHE A 90 0.34 -10.17 2.20
N VAL A 91 -0.96 -9.91 2.31
CA VAL A 91 -1.59 -9.48 3.57
C VAL A 91 -1.48 -10.56 4.63
N GLU A 92 -1.76 -11.82 4.29
CA GLU A 92 -1.67 -12.94 5.23
C GLU A 92 -0.23 -13.17 5.71
N ALA A 93 0.76 -13.14 4.80
CA ALA A 93 2.17 -13.25 5.15
C ALA A 93 2.63 -12.07 6.04
N TYR A 94 2.23 -10.84 5.70
CA TYR A 94 2.54 -9.66 6.51
C TYR A 94 1.91 -9.74 7.90
N GLN A 95 0.62 -10.03 8.00
CA GLN A 95 -0.10 -10.10 9.27
C GLN A 95 0.39 -11.27 10.15
N GLY A 96 0.76 -12.39 9.53
CA GLY A 96 1.34 -13.53 10.24
C GLY A 96 2.70 -13.23 10.87
N ARG A 97 3.47 -12.30 10.27
CA ARG A 97 4.81 -11.94 10.74
C ARG A 97 4.84 -10.72 11.65
N TYR A 98 3.96 -9.75 11.43
CA TYR A 98 3.96 -8.46 12.13
C TYR A 98 2.73 -8.26 13.00
N ASP A 99 1.62 -7.77 12.42
CA ASP A 99 0.36 -7.52 13.13
C ASP A 99 -0.76 -7.21 12.13
N VAL A 100 -2.00 -7.30 12.56
CA VAL A 100 -3.18 -7.00 11.77
C VAL A 100 -3.21 -5.54 11.31
N ILE A 101 -3.52 -5.31 10.04
CA ILE A 101 -3.75 -3.98 9.48
C ILE A 101 -5.13 -3.51 9.98
N THR A 102 -5.14 -2.47 10.81
CA THR A 102 -6.37 -2.01 11.49
C THR A 102 -7.03 -0.80 10.83
N TYR A 103 -6.37 -0.16 9.87
CA TYR A 103 -6.87 1.05 9.22
C TYR A 103 -6.53 1.07 7.74
N PHE A 104 -7.50 1.46 6.93
CA PHE A 104 -7.35 1.79 5.51
C PHE A 104 -7.93 3.18 5.24
N ASN A 105 -7.27 3.95 4.39
CA ASN A 105 -7.78 5.26 3.96
C ASN A 105 -9.04 5.07 3.10
N PRO A 106 -10.18 5.74 3.37
CA PRO A 106 -11.43 5.55 2.63
C PRO A 106 -11.47 6.21 1.25
N SER A 107 -10.33 6.66 0.70
CA SER A 107 -10.28 7.30 -0.62
C SER A 107 -10.24 6.28 -1.76
N PHE A 108 -10.95 6.55 -2.85
CA PHE A 108 -10.90 5.78 -4.10
C PHE A 108 -10.77 6.71 -5.30
N ASN A 109 -9.83 6.44 -6.20
CA ASN A 109 -9.63 7.16 -7.44
C ASN A 109 -9.89 6.23 -8.62
N MET A 110 -10.87 6.59 -9.46
CA MET A 110 -11.22 5.83 -10.65
C MET A 110 -10.28 6.17 -11.80
N ALA A 111 -9.63 5.13 -12.35
CA ALA A 111 -8.77 5.26 -13.51
C ALA A 111 -9.59 5.36 -14.82
N GLN A 112 -9.04 6.06 -15.81
CA GLN A 112 -9.71 6.32 -17.09
C GLN A 112 -9.08 5.52 -18.24
N ASP A 113 -7.75 5.48 -18.31
CA ASP A 113 -6.99 4.85 -19.38
C ASP A 113 -6.13 3.69 -18.86
N PRO A 114 -6.32 2.46 -19.38
CA PRO A 114 -5.60 1.29 -18.88
C PRO A 114 -4.08 1.40 -18.97
N LEU A 115 -3.53 1.85 -20.10
CA LEU A 115 -2.07 1.91 -20.28
C LEU A 115 -1.42 2.89 -19.30
N THR A 116 -1.98 4.10 -19.18
CA THR A 116 -1.50 5.11 -18.24
C THR A 116 -1.62 4.61 -16.80
N TYR A 117 -2.73 3.95 -16.48
CA TYR A 117 -2.97 3.42 -15.15
C TYR A 117 -1.95 2.35 -14.74
N PHE A 118 -1.74 1.34 -15.58
CA PHE A 118 -0.81 0.25 -15.26
C PHE A 118 0.66 0.69 -15.27
N LYS A 119 1.05 1.64 -16.14
CA LYS A 119 2.39 2.27 -16.08
C LYS A 119 2.58 3.06 -14.78
N GLY A 120 1.56 3.77 -14.34
CA GLY A 120 1.57 4.47 -13.05
C GLY A 120 1.62 3.52 -11.85
N LEU A 121 0.89 2.40 -11.91
CA LEU A 121 0.89 1.38 -10.87
C LEU A 121 2.27 0.71 -10.73
N LEU A 122 2.94 0.41 -11.85
CA LEU A 122 4.30 -0.13 -11.84
C LEU A 122 5.29 0.85 -11.19
N SER A 123 5.25 2.14 -11.59
CA SER A 123 6.09 3.18 -10.97
C SER A 123 5.81 3.33 -9.47
N TYR A 124 4.55 3.25 -9.06
CA TYR A 124 4.16 3.29 -7.66
C TYR A 124 4.77 2.13 -6.86
N ILE A 125 4.73 0.90 -7.38
CA ILE A 125 5.36 -0.26 -6.72
C ILE A 125 6.86 -0.06 -6.58
N ASP A 126 7.54 0.39 -7.63
CA ASP A 126 9.00 0.64 -7.61
C ASP A 126 9.39 1.69 -6.56
N GLU A 127 8.58 2.71 -6.35
CA GLU A 127 8.80 3.76 -5.37
C GLU A 127 8.54 3.27 -3.94
N CYS A 128 7.38 2.66 -3.70
CA CYS A 128 6.99 2.26 -2.34
C CYS A 128 7.66 0.96 -1.86
N ARG A 129 8.17 0.11 -2.77
CA ARG A 129 8.81 -1.17 -2.44
C ARG A 129 9.90 -1.04 -1.37
N LYS A 130 10.65 0.06 -1.37
CA LYS A 130 11.75 0.32 -0.43
C LYS A 130 11.24 0.63 0.99
N GLU A 131 9.99 1.05 1.09
CA GLU A 131 9.31 1.40 2.35
C GLU A 131 8.51 0.22 2.91
N LEU A 132 8.32 -0.84 2.09
CA LEU A 132 7.72 -2.10 2.53
C LEU A 132 8.73 -2.95 3.32
N PRO A 133 8.27 -3.90 4.15
CA PRO A 133 9.16 -4.84 4.82
C PRO A 133 10.06 -5.58 3.84
N GLN A 134 11.35 -5.70 4.17
CA GLN A 134 12.37 -6.27 3.30
C GLN A 134 12.54 -7.78 3.49
N ASP A 135 11.58 -8.45 4.07
CA ASP A 135 11.54 -9.90 4.20
C ASP A 135 11.41 -10.55 2.82
N SER A 136 12.23 -11.55 2.56
CA SER A 136 12.35 -12.13 1.22
C SER A 136 11.04 -12.71 0.68
N GLU A 137 10.24 -13.30 1.55
CA GLU A 137 8.93 -13.83 1.20
C GLU A 137 7.93 -12.74 0.80
N LEU A 138 7.92 -11.61 1.48
CA LEU A 138 7.06 -10.48 1.15
C LEU A 138 7.53 -9.81 -0.15
N GLN A 139 8.85 -9.63 -0.31
CA GLN A 139 9.41 -9.07 -1.54
C GLN A 139 9.18 -9.97 -2.76
N ASN A 140 9.17 -11.30 -2.60
CA ASN A 140 8.83 -12.23 -3.68
C ASN A 140 7.37 -12.08 -4.11
N ILE A 141 6.43 -11.87 -3.17
CA ILE A 141 5.02 -11.63 -3.52
C ILE A 141 4.87 -10.29 -4.26
N VAL A 142 5.64 -9.25 -3.88
CA VAL A 142 5.69 -7.99 -4.64
C VAL A 142 6.24 -8.21 -6.06
N ASP A 143 7.21 -9.10 -6.25
CA ASP A 143 7.70 -9.48 -7.57
C ASP A 143 6.61 -10.17 -8.42
N GLU A 144 5.77 -11.02 -7.82
CA GLU A 144 4.63 -11.64 -8.50
C GLU A 144 3.58 -10.61 -8.95
N MET A 145 3.28 -9.62 -8.10
CA MET A 145 2.42 -8.49 -8.47
C MET A 145 2.99 -7.72 -9.67
N THR A 146 4.29 -7.41 -9.62
CA THR A 146 5.01 -6.71 -10.68
C THR A 146 4.96 -7.50 -11.99
N GLN A 147 5.22 -8.80 -11.93
CA GLN A 147 5.19 -9.70 -13.10
C GLN A 147 3.80 -9.74 -13.75
N LEU A 148 2.73 -9.77 -12.94
CA LEU A 148 1.36 -9.76 -13.46
C LEU A 148 1.04 -8.43 -14.15
N ILE A 149 1.49 -7.29 -13.58
CA ILE A 149 1.35 -5.96 -14.19
C ILE A 149 2.11 -5.88 -15.51
N ASP A 150 3.37 -6.32 -15.57
CA ASP A 150 4.18 -6.34 -16.78
C ASP A 150 3.54 -7.18 -17.88
N SER A 151 3.04 -8.37 -17.54
CA SER A 151 2.31 -9.23 -18.48
C SER A 151 1.03 -8.57 -18.99
N THR A 152 0.35 -7.80 -18.15
CA THR A 152 -0.86 -7.07 -18.54
C THR A 152 -0.51 -5.89 -19.45
N LEU A 153 0.53 -5.12 -19.11
CA LEU A 153 1.06 -4.04 -19.95
C LEU A 153 1.46 -4.53 -21.35
N TYR A 154 2.18 -5.64 -21.42
CA TYR A 154 2.53 -6.27 -22.71
C TYR A 154 1.28 -6.52 -23.57
N LYS A 155 0.24 -7.12 -22.98
CA LYS A 155 -1.00 -7.41 -23.71
C LYS A 155 -1.75 -6.15 -24.14
N LEU A 156 -1.77 -5.14 -23.27
CA LEU A 156 -2.45 -3.87 -23.55
C LEU A 156 -1.73 -3.03 -24.60
N GLU A 157 -0.41 -3.07 -24.65
CA GLU A 157 0.40 -2.22 -25.53
C GLU A 157 0.60 -2.86 -26.91
N PHE A 158 0.81 -4.18 -26.98
CA PHE A 158 1.24 -4.87 -28.20
C PHE A 158 0.19 -5.81 -28.82
N LEU A 159 -0.83 -6.22 -28.04
CA LEU A 159 -1.83 -7.19 -28.53
C LEU A 159 -3.25 -6.64 -28.61
N SER A 160 -3.45 -5.36 -28.29
CA SER A 160 -4.79 -4.74 -28.23
C SER A 160 -5.15 -3.87 -29.44
#